data_66fefcffbc598549cbc7c05ac5e27e00
#
_entry.id   66fefcffbc598549cbc7c05ac5e27e00
#
_cell.length_a   1.000
_cell.length_b   1.000
_cell.length_c   1.000
_cell.angle_alpha   90.00
_cell.angle_beta   90.00
_cell.angle_gamma   90.00
#
_symmetry.space_group_name_H-M   'P 1'
#
loop_
_entity.id
_entity.type
_entity.pdbx_description
1 polymer ?
#
loop_
_entity_poly.entity_id
_entity_poly.type
_entity_poly.pdbx_seq_one_letter_code
_entity_poly.pdbx_strand_id
1 'polypeptide(L)'
;MNRRNFLAASALPLVSGVAPGFLSPAHAQPAPFDRSIVRQIARDLASKPYKAPSEKLPDNLANIDYDHYRAIRFLPERALWRGEKLPFEAQFFHRGFFYKNRVDIFEVKDGQATKIPYQPDLFSFGELTPPGPAVDLGFAGFRLHAPINKPDYYDEVCVFLGASYFRAVAKGQLYGLSARGLSINTGEAKGEEFPFFKTFWIEKPAAGANSIVVHALLDSESATAAYRFTIRPGGTTVFDVEMAIYPRVDLDHAGLAPMTSMFFFGPNDRKDVEDFRPAVHDSDGLAVFNGRGEELWRPLHNPRDLQVSSFSDLNPRGFGLMQRQKDFSAFQDLESNFERRPSLWVEPIGDWGEGAVKLLEIPTKEEIHDNIASFWLPKAPLPAKGEHTYTYRLHWGPDTPKPTSLARFSRTGIGARGDNATIFVLDVTGEKLKSVDPKKLRGDVTAEKAKIQNIVTQPNPATGGWRLSFELLKEKNPVELRASLMQDNEAISEIWVYRWTP
;
A
#
# COMPACT_ATOMS: atom_id res chain seq x y z
N MET A 1 25.00 83.29 -30.88
CA MET A 1 24.24 83.94 -31.93
C MET A 1 22.82 83.39 -31.98
N ASN A 2 21.88 84.25 -31.67
CA ASN A 2 20.48 84.34 -32.13
C ASN A 2 19.55 83.14 -31.89
N ARG A 3 18.54 83.33 -30.97
CA ARG A 3 17.21 83.95 -31.08
C ARG A 3 16.27 83.08 -31.89
N ARG A 4 15.08 82.68 -31.52
CA ARG A 4 13.93 83.38 -30.84
C ARG A 4 12.83 82.39 -30.57
N ASN A 5 12.21 82.47 -29.40
CA ASN A 5 10.80 82.57 -29.03
C ASN A 5 9.73 81.86 -29.89
N PHE A 6 8.77 81.08 -29.26
CA PHE A 6 7.44 81.67 -28.90
C PHE A 6 6.65 80.60 -28.12
N LEU A 7 6.13 81.04 -26.99
CA LEU A 7 4.87 80.80 -26.27
C LEU A 7 3.91 79.75 -26.88
N ALA A 8 3.22 78.90 -26.19
CA ALA A 8 2.38 78.94 -25.02
C ALA A 8 1.59 77.61 -24.93
N ALA A 9 1.32 77.08 -23.83
CA ALA A 9 0.02 76.81 -23.24
C ALA A 9 0.12 75.69 -22.23
N SER A 10 -0.22 76.03 -21.03
CA SER A 10 -0.38 75.18 -19.85
C SER A 10 -1.41 74.09 -20.05
N ALA A 11 -1.05 72.81 -19.83
CA ALA A 11 -2.00 71.80 -19.43
C ALA A 11 -1.27 70.85 -18.46
N LEU A 12 -1.62 70.96 -17.19
CA LEU A 12 -1.31 69.98 -16.16
C LEU A 12 -1.99 68.67 -16.51
N PRO A 13 -1.27 67.55 -16.54
CA PRO A 13 -1.94 66.25 -16.43
C PRO A 13 -2.19 65.94 -14.95
N LEU A 14 -3.42 65.64 -14.63
CA LEU A 14 -3.86 64.97 -13.44
C LEU A 14 -3.05 63.67 -13.27
N VAL A 15 -2.29 63.59 -12.21
CA VAL A 15 -1.72 62.32 -11.69
C VAL A 15 -2.87 61.55 -11.09
N SER A 16 -3.45 60.63 -11.88
CA SER A 16 -4.34 59.62 -11.37
C SER A 16 -3.50 58.66 -10.58
N GLY A 17 -3.66 58.70 -9.26
CA GLY A 17 -3.08 57.71 -8.34
C GLY A 17 -3.60 56.33 -8.72
N VAL A 18 -2.72 55.49 -9.29
CA VAL A 18 -2.94 54.06 -9.40
C VAL A 18 -2.78 53.49 -8.01
N ALA A 19 -3.90 53.17 -7.37
CA ALA A 19 -3.91 52.32 -6.19
C ALA A 19 -3.17 51.02 -6.53
N PRO A 20 -2.31 50.48 -5.64
CA PRO A 20 -1.71 49.17 -5.86
C PRO A 20 -2.83 48.15 -5.93
N GLY A 21 -3.11 47.68 -7.14
CA GLY A 21 -4.03 46.58 -7.37
C GLY A 21 -3.47 45.36 -6.60
N PHE A 22 -4.23 44.88 -5.67
CA PHE A 22 -4.01 43.57 -5.09
C PHE A 22 -4.03 42.56 -6.27
N LEU A 23 -2.86 42.03 -6.62
CA LEU A 23 -2.74 40.91 -7.51
C LEU A 23 -3.45 39.73 -6.83
N SER A 24 -4.70 39.49 -7.20
CA SER A 24 -5.39 38.25 -6.86
C SER A 24 -4.53 37.10 -7.36
N PRO A 25 -4.31 36.04 -6.56
CA PRO A 25 -3.57 34.88 -7.03
C PRO A 25 -4.24 34.38 -8.31
N ALA A 26 -3.45 34.22 -9.37
CA ALA A 26 -3.93 33.75 -10.66
C ALA A 26 -4.59 32.37 -10.44
N HIS A 27 -5.91 32.34 -10.46
CA HIS A 27 -6.65 31.08 -10.47
C HIS A 27 -6.25 30.36 -11.76
N ALA A 28 -5.66 29.17 -11.64
CA ALA A 28 -5.38 28.33 -12.78
C ALA A 28 -6.70 28.11 -13.54
N GLN A 29 -6.73 28.46 -14.84
CA GLN A 29 -7.94 28.28 -15.63
C GLN A 29 -8.28 26.78 -15.71
N PRO A 30 -9.57 26.43 -15.61
CA PRO A 30 -10.01 25.05 -15.79
C PRO A 30 -9.56 24.52 -17.16
N ALA A 31 -9.09 23.28 -17.21
CA ALA A 31 -8.70 22.59 -18.42
C ALA A 31 -9.62 21.40 -18.68
N PRO A 32 -10.00 21.11 -19.94
CA PRO A 32 -10.77 19.92 -20.26
C PRO A 32 -10.11 18.66 -19.69
N PHE A 33 -10.91 17.77 -19.13
CA PHE A 33 -10.44 16.54 -18.51
C PHE A 33 -11.38 15.37 -18.82
N ASP A 34 -10.78 14.28 -19.28
CA ASP A 34 -11.40 12.98 -19.37
C ASP A 34 -10.39 11.89 -18.92
N ARG A 35 -10.85 10.65 -18.82
CA ARG A 35 -10.03 9.55 -18.34
C ARG A 35 -8.80 9.22 -19.21
N SER A 36 -8.74 9.69 -20.46
CA SER A 36 -7.63 9.44 -21.38
C SER A 36 -6.47 10.43 -21.17
N ILE A 37 -6.74 11.59 -20.58
CA ILE A 37 -5.78 12.69 -20.43
C ILE A 37 -4.54 12.24 -19.64
N VAL A 38 -4.73 11.51 -18.54
CA VAL A 38 -3.58 11.08 -17.71
C VAL A 38 -2.71 10.06 -18.45
N ARG A 39 -3.32 9.17 -19.25
CA ARG A 39 -2.57 8.24 -20.13
C ARG A 39 -1.76 9.00 -21.17
N GLN A 40 -2.36 10.02 -21.78
CA GLN A 40 -1.65 10.86 -22.76
C GLN A 40 -0.48 11.59 -22.11
N ILE A 41 -0.69 12.22 -20.94
CA ILE A 41 0.37 12.90 -20.19
C ILE A 41 1.49 11.93 -19.83
N ALA A 42 1.18 10.71 -19.36
CA ALA A 42 2.16 9.70 -19.00
C ALA A 42 2.99 9.26 -20.21
N ARG A 43 2.33 8.99 -21.35
CA ARG A 43 3.00 8.64 -22.63
C ARG A 43 3.95 9.76 -23.09
N ASP A 44 3.47 10.99 -23.09
CA ASP A 44 4.26 12.16 -23.51
C ASP A 44 5.44 12.41 -22.58
N LEU A 45 5.25 12.15 -21.28
CA LEU A 45 6.30 12.26 -20.26
C LEU A 45 7.35 11.14 -20.40
N ALA A 46 6.95 9.93 -20.75
CA ALA A 46 7.85 8.82 -20.99
C ALA A 46 8.80 9.06 -22.19
N SER A 47 8.36 9.86 -23.18
CA SER A 47 9.19 10.23 -24.33
C SER A 47 10.29 11.25 -24.01
N LYS A 48 10.28 11.83 -22.80
CA LYS A 48 11.21 12.87 -22.33
C LYS A 48 12.18 12.29 -21.31
N PRO A 49 13.41 12.83 -21.19
CA PRO A 49 14.30 12.51 -20.10
C PRO A 49 13.64 12.76 -18.74
N TYR A 50 13.90 11.85 -17.79
CA TYR A 50 13.39 12.02 -16.43
C TYR A 50 13.94 13.29 -15.79
N LYS A 51 13.08 13.97 -15.06
CA LYS A 51 13.44 15.12 -14.24
C LYS A 51 12.95 14.88 -12.83
N ALA A 52 13.88 14.72 -11.92
CA ALA A 52 13.58 14.55 -10.50
C ALA A 52 12.71 15.71 -9.98
N PRO A 53 11.75 15.42 -9.08
CA PRO A 53 10.92 16.45 -8.47
C PRO A 53 11.77 17.40 -7.62
N SER A 54 11.31 18.65 -7.51
CA SER A 54 12.00 19.62 -6.65
C SER A 54 11.66 19.34 -5.19
N GLU A 55 12.71 19.16 -4.37
CA GLU A 55 12.59 19.06 -2.90
C GLU A 55 12.75 20.41 -2.21
N LYS A 56 12.92 21.49 -2.97
CA LYS A 56 13.18 22.83 -2.41
C LYS A 56 12.00 23.28 -1.54
N LEU A 57 12.30 23.64 -0.30
CA LEU A 57 11.40 24.23 0.68
C LEU A 57 12.01 25.51 1.23
N PRO A 58 11.21 26.42 1.80
CA PRO A 58 11.72 27.54 2.61
C PRO A 58 12.58 27.02 3.77
N ASP A 59 13.62 27.80 4.16
CA ASP A 59 14.62 27.37 5.15
C ASP A 59 14.02 26.93 6.48
N ASN A 60 12.94 27.58 6.92
CA ASN A 60 12.22 27.26 8.15
C ASN A 60 11.41 25.97 8.10
N LEU A 61 11.28 25.33 6.92
CA LEU A 61 10.56 24.08 6.71
C LEU A 61 11.46 22.98 6.13
N ALA A 62 12.65 23.33 5.64
CA ALA A 62 13.53 22.41 4.92
C ALA A 62 14.11 21.32 5.83
N ASN A 63 14.37 21.62 7.10
CA ASN A 63 15.09 20.76 8.05
C ASN A 63 14.33 20.57 9.38
N ILE A 64 13.00 20.55 9.32
CA ILE A 64 12.18 20.26 10.50
C ILE A 64 12.28 18.76 10.84
N ASP A 65 12.26 18.46 12.13
CA ASP A 65 12.19 17.08 12.64
C ASP A 65 10.77 16.52 12.57
N TYR A 66 10.60 15.30 13.04
CA TYR A 66 9.31 14.61 13.03
C TYR A 66 8.25 15.32 13.89
N ASP A 67 8.59 15.81 15.08
CA ASP A 67 7.63 16.44 15.99
C ASP A 67 7.12 17.77 15.44
N HIS A 68 8.01 18.58 14.88
CA HIS A 68 7.64 19.81 14.19
C HIS A 68 6.79 19.52 12.95
N TYR A 69 7.14 18.49 12.15
CA TYR A 69 6.33 18.09 10.99
C TYR A 69 4.93 17.63 11.41
N ARG A 70 4.82 16.84 12.47
CA ARG A 70 3.55 16.35 13.02
C ARG A 70 2.67 17.48 13.57
N ALA A 71 3.28 18.60 13.99
CA ALA A 71 2.54 19.78 14.44
C ALA A 71 1.87 20.55 13.29
N ILE A 72 2.35 20.36 12.02
CA ILE A 72 1.69 20.94 10.85
C ILE A 72 0.47 20.09 10.52
N ARG A 73 -0.72 20.63 10.79
CA ARG A 73 -1.99 19.91 10.61
C ARG A 73 -2.91 20.65 9.66
N PHE A 74 -3.50 19.91 8.74
CA PHE A 74 -4.57 20.44 7.91
C PHE A 74 -5.78 20.79 8.78
N LEU A 75 -6.40 21.93 8.52
CA LEU A 75 -7.59 22.39 9.25
C LEU A 75 -8.84 21.68 8.72
N PRO A 76 -9.52 20.81 9.50
CA PRO A 76 -10.65 20.01 8.99
C PRO A 76 -11.81 20.85 8.43
N GLU A 77 -12.02 22.05 8.93
CA GLU A 77 -13.03 23.01 8.42
C GLU A 77 -12.71 23.52 7.01
N ARG A 78 -11.47 23.37 6.55
CA ARG A 78 -11.00 23.73 5.21
C ARG A 78 -10.97 22.57 4.24
N ALA A 79 -11.48 21.38 4.64
CA ALA A 79 -11.51 20.21 3.79
C ALA A 79 -12.27 20.51 2.48
N LEU A 80 -11.76 19.98 1.37
CA LEU A 80 -12.41 20.09 0.08
C LEU A 80 -13.83 19.51 0.17
N TRP A 81 -14.83 20.25 -0.33
CA TRP A 81 -16.27 19.97 -0.28
C TRP A 81 -16.92 20.05 1.11
N ARG A 82 -16.19 20.57 2.11
CA ARG A 82 -16.75 20.80 3.45
C ARG A 82 -18.02 21.66 3.36
N GLY A 83 -19.08 21.19 4.02
CA GLY A 83 -20.37 21.89 4.00
C GLY A 83 -21.25 21.63 2.77
N GLU A 84 -20.77 20.97 1.72
CA GLU A 84 -21.56 20.61 0.53
C GLU A 84 -22.43 19.35 0.73
N LYS A 85 -22.33 18.69 1.89
CA LYS A 85 -23.06 17.46 2.23
C LYS A 85 -22.83 16.32 1.21
N LEU A 86 -21.63 16.27 0.64
CA LEU A 86 -21.20 15.18 -0.23
C LEU A 86 -20.69 13.99 0.60
N PRO A 87 -20.72 12.76 0.08
CA PRO A 87 -20.30 11.57 0.83
C PRO A 87 -18.80 11.45 1.08
N PHE A 88 -18.00 12.34 0.49
CA PHE A 88 -16.55 12.39 0.65
C PHE A 88 -16.06 13.80 0.91
N GLU A 89 -14.96 13.90 1.65
CA GLU A 89 -14.14 15.10 1.83
C GLU A 89 -12.69 14.76 1.58
N ALA A 90 -11.89 15.75 1.14
CA ALA A 90 -10.45 15.57 1.00
C ALA A 90 -9.68 16.60 1.82
N GLN A 91 -8.58 16.17 2.42
CA GLN A 91 -7.63 16.97 3.17
C GLN A 91 -6.23 16.72 2.62
N PHE A 92 -5.33 17.69 2.74
CA PHE A 92 -4.03 17.65 2.10
C PHE A 92 -2.89 17.60 3.12
N PHE A 93 -1.77 17.00 2.73
CA PHE A 93 -0.57 16.97 3.56
C PHE A 93 0.39 18.08 3.14
N HIS A 94 0.93 18.77 4.14
CA HIS A 94 1.98 19.75 3.93
C HIS A 94 3.30 19.06 3.59
N ARG A 95 4.16 19.74 2.82
CA ARG A 95 5.52 19.27 2.54
C ARG A 95 6.45 19.55 3.72
N GLY A 96 7.36 18.63 4.00
CA GLY A 96 8.36 18.75 5.06
C GLY A 96 8.90 17.41 5.50
N PHE A 97 9.91 17.40 6.39
CA PHE A 97 10.56 16.20 6.89
C PHE A 97 11.00 15.26 5.75
N PHE A 98 10.51 14.02 5.68
CA PHE A 98 10.77 13.10 4.57
C PHE A 98 9.90 13.36 3.33
N TYR A 99 8.80 14.10 3.46
CA TYR A 99 7.83 14.33 2.39
C TYR A 99 8.11 15.64 1.66
N LYS A 100 9.32 15.80 1.10
CA LYS A 100 9.77 17.04 0.46
C LYS A 100 9.30 17.19 -0.98
N ASN A 101 8.97 16.09 -1.66
CA ASN A 101 8.54 16.10 -3.06
C ASN A 101 7.20 16.81 -3.23
N ARG A 102 7.12 17.67 -4.25
CA ARG A 102 5.89 18.37 -4.58
C ARG A 102 4.92 17.45 -5.32
N VAL A 103 3.69 17.43 -4.86
CA VAL A 103 2.54 16.82 -5.50
C VAL A 103 1.55 17.92 -5.89
N ASP A 104 1.13 17.94 -7.16
CA ASP A 104 0.06 18.84 -7.65
C ASP A 104 -1.27 18.09 -7.61
N ILE A 105 -2.31 18.75 -7.12
CA ILE A 105 -3.65 18.15 -6.96
C ILE A 105 -4.68 19.01 -7.68
N PHE A 106 -5.56 18.34 -8.42
CA PHE A 106 -6.64 18.97 -9.19
C PHE A 106 -8.00 18.41 -8.72
N GLU A 107 -8.99 19.28 -8.63
CA GLU A 107 -10.38 18.87 -8.61
C GLU A 107 -10.87 18.69 -10.05
N VAL A 108 -11.61 17.62 -10.31
CA VAL A 108 -12.33 17.43 -11.59
C VAL A 108 -13.82 17.58 -11.34
N LYS A 109 -14.42 18.54 -12.00
CA LYS A 109 -15.85 18.81 -11.95
C LYS A 109 -16.37 19.08 -13.37
N ASP A 110 -17.45 18.43 -13.76
CA ASP A 110 -18.12 18.61 -15.05
C ASP A 110 -17.16 18.52 -16.26
N GLY A 111 -16.22 17.57 -16.24
CA GLY A 111 -15.21 17.37 -17.28
C GLY A 111 -14.14 18.47 -17.35
N GLN A 112 -13.95 19.23 -16.29
CA GLN A 112 -12.94 20.27 -16.17
C GLN A 112 -12.05 20.00 -14.96
N ALA A 113 -10.73 20.03 -15.14
CA ALA A 113 -9.74 19.95 -14.08
C ALA A 113 -9.30 21.36 -13.65
N THR A 114 -9.42 21.65 -12.38
CA THR A 114 -8.97 22.90 -11.76
C THR A 114 -7.94 22.60 -10.68
N LYS A 115 -6.77 23.23 -10.78
CA LYS A 115 -5.71 23.04 -9.78
C LYS A 115 -6.16 23.57 -8.42
N ILE A 116 -5.96 22.75 -7.39
CA ILE A 116 -6.17 23.17 -5.99
C ILE A 116 -4.94 23.97 -5.57
N PRO A 117 -5.08 25.28 -5.28
CA PRO A 117 -3.95 26.09 -4.88
C PRO A 117 -3.51 25.74 -3.45
N TYR A 118 -2.20 25.68 -3.24
CA TYR A 118 -1.66 25.68 -1.89
C TYR A 118 -1.88 27.05 -1.24
N GLN A 119 -2.37 27.03 -0.01
CA GLN A 119 -2.51 28.25 0.83
C GLN A 119 -2.07 27.89 2.24
N PRO A 120 -1.22 28.72 2.89
CA PRO A 120 -0.77 28.46 4.26
C PRO A 120 -1.92 28.38 5.28
N ASP A 121 -2.99 29.13 5.07
CA ASP A 121 -4.19 29.13 5.93
C ASP A 121 -5.06 27.88 5.86
N LEU A 122 -4.66 26.90 5.04
CA LEU A 122 -5.21 25.53 5.07
C LEU A 122 -4.67 24.73 6.25
N PHE A 123 -3.59 25.20 6.89
CA PHE A 123 -2.86 24.45 7.91
C PHE A 123 -2.68 25.23 9.21
N SER A 124 -2.63 24.51 10.32
CA SER A 124 -2.04 24.97 11.58
C SER A 124 -0.57 24.56 11.59
N PHE A 125 0.31 25.45 12.03
CA PHE A 125 1.77 25.23 12.03
C PHE A 125 2.36 25.01 13.43
N GLY A 126 1.52 24.95 14.47
CA GLY A 126 2.03 24.87 15.85
C GLY A 126 2.91 26.07 16.18
N GLU A 127 4.15 25.83 16.58
CA GLU A 127 5.15 26.86 16.90
C GLU A 127 5.95 27.32 15.67
N LEU A 128 5.79 26.67 14.53
CA LEU A 128 6.51 27.04 13.31
C LEU A 128 5.92 28.30 12.67
N THR A 129 6.77 29.11 12.07
CA THR A 129 6.33 30.25 11.26
C THR A 129 5.77 29.76 9.94
N PRO A 130 4.52 30.10 9.57
CA PRO A 130 3.96 29.78 8.25
C PRO A 130 4.78 30.38 7.11
N PRO A 131 4.82 29.72 5.93
CA PRO A 131 5.40 30.33 4.74
C PRO A 131 4.59 31.56 4.31
N GLY A 132 5.22 32.47 3.59
CA GLY A 132 4.54 33.66 3.09
C GLY A 132 3.37 33.32 2.14
N PRO A 133 2.31 34.15 2.10
CA PRO A 133 1.07 33.85 1.35
C PRO A 133 1.26 33.76 -0.18
N ALA A 134 2.34 34.30 -0.72
CA ALA A 134 2.64 34.25 -2.15
C ALA A 134 3.43 32.99 -2.57
N VAL A 135 3.76 32.09 -1.64
CA VAL A 135 4.56 30.90 -1.92
C VAL A 135 3.66 29.71 -2.20
N ASP A 136 3.58 29.26 -3.46
CA ASP A 136 2.89 28.00 -3.81
C ASP A 136 3.83 26.82 -3.60
N LEU A 137 3.75 26.18 -2.44
CA LEU A 137 4.52 24.98 -2.12
C LEU A 137 3.95 23.70 -2.77
N GLY A 138 2.69 23.70 -3.21
CA GLY A 138 1.99 22.44 -3.50
C GLY A 138 1.79 21.60 -2.24
N PHE A 139 1.51 20.32 -2.42
CA PHE A 139 1.23 19.40 -1.32
C PHE A 139 2.23 18.23 -1.31
N ALA A 140 2.24 17.43 -0.25
CA ALA A 140 2.98 16.16 -0.19
C ALA A 140 2.11 14.97 -0.58
N GLY A 141 0.80 15.12 -0.53
CA GLY A 141 -0.19 14.11 -0.77
C GLY A 141 -1.55 14.54 -0.21
N PHE A 142 -2.47 13.59 -0.09
CA PHE A 142 -3.82 13.84 0.40
C PHE A 142 -4.40 12.62 1.09
N ARG A 143 -5.49 12.86 1.83
CA ARG A 143 -6.32 11.83 2.43
C ARG A 143 -7.79 12.07 2.12
N LEU A 144 -8.53 10.98 1.99
CA LEU A 144 -9.98 10.99 1.78
C LEU A 144 -10.69 10.60 3.07
N HIS A 145 -11.79 11.26 3.30
CA HIS A 145 -12.67 11.02 4.44
C HIS A 145 -14.06 10.64 3.95
N ALA A 146 -14.70 9.69 4.63
CA ALA A 146 -16.07 9.27 4.37
C ALA A 146 -16.72 8.71 5.66
N PRO A 147 -18.06 8.73 5.77
CA PRO A 147 -18.76 8.25 6.96
C PRO A 147 -18.87 6.71 6.99
N ILE A 148 -17.77 5.99 7.33
CA ILE A 148 -17.75 4.52 7.34
C ILE A 148 -18.12 3.93 8.70
N ASN A 149 -17.78 4.60 9.83
CA ASN A 149 -18.09 4.11 11.18
C ASN A 149 -19.39 4.70 11.71
N LYS A 150 -19.62 6.01 11.49
CA LYS A 150 -20.80 6.74 11.92
C LYS A 150 -21.32 7.63 10.79
N PRO A 151 -22.65 7.75 10.61
CA PRO A 151 -23.23 8.51 9.48
C PRO A 151 -22.94 10.02 9.51
N ASP A 152 -22.68 10.58 10.68
CA ASP A 152 -22.46 12.00 10.94
C ASP A 152 -20.99 12.37 11.13
N TYR A 153 -20.08 11.43 10.97
CA TYR A 153 -18.65 11.64 11.14
C TYR A 153 -17.85 11.11 9.94
N TYR A 154 -17.00 11.96 9.36
CA TYR A 154 -16.16 11.62 8.22
C TYR A 154 -14.82 11.05 8.72
N ASP A 155 -14.74 9.72 8.80
CA ASP A 155 -13.51 9.01 9.13
C ASP A 155 -12.49 9.14 8.00
N GLU A 156 -11.20 9.17 8.32
CA GLU A 156 -10.14 8.99 7.33
C GLU A 156 -10.18 7.55 6.79
N VAL A 157 -10.36 7.39 5.48
CA VAL A 157 -10.56 6.08 4.85
C VAL A 157 -9.38 5.64 3.99
N CYS A 158 -8.65 6.58 3.42
CA CYS A 158 -7.42 6.29 2.70
C CYS A 158 -6.49 7.50 2.63
N VAL A 159 -5.21 7.22 2.41
CA VAL A 159 -4.14 8.20 2.30
C VAL A 159 -3.22 7.86 1.13
N PHE A 160 -2.80 8.90 0.39
CA PHE A 160 -1.74 8.85 -0.61
C PHE A 160 -0.64 9.80 -0.14
N LEU A 161 0.49 9.26 0.32
CA LEU A 161 1.59 10.04 0.89
C LEU A 161 2.92 9.29 0.75
N GLY A 162 3.91 9.97 0.21
CA GLY A 162 5.27 9.48 0.04
C GLY A 162 5.46 8.54 -1.16
N ALA A 163 6.39 8.84 -2.05
CA ALA A 163 6.64 8.09 -3.27
C ALA A 163 5.33 7.69 -3.98
N SER A 164 5.07 6.39 -4.16
CA SER A 164 3.79 5.90 -4.70
C SER A 164 2.99 5.08 -3.68
N TYR A 165 3.24 5.28 -2.38
CA TYR A 165 2.53 4.58 -1.31
C TYR A 165 1.13 5.11 -1.10
N PHE A 166 0.21 4.18 -0.82
CA PHE A 166 -1.12 4.49 -0.35
C PHE A 166 -1.63 3.41 0.59
N ARG A 167 -2.51 3.81 1.51
CA ARG A 167 -3.09 2.96 2.54
C ARG A 167 -4.58 3.18 2.60
N ALA A 168 -5.32 2.15 3.01
CA ALA A 168 -6.73 2.30 3.31
C ALA A 168 -7.13 1.50 4.56
N VAL A 169 -8.30 1.83 5.09
CA VAL A 169 -8.93 1.12 6.20
C VAL A 169 -10.34 0.73 5.83
N ALA A 170 -10.83 -0.36 6.41
CA ALA A 170 -12.25 -0.71 6.40
C ALA A 170 -12.92 -0.28 7.71
N LYS A 171 -14.24 -0.44 7.77
CA LYS A 171 -15.04 -0.11 8.97
C LYS A 171 -14.46 -0.79 10.22
N GLY A 172 -14.21 0.02 11.27
CA GLY A 172 -13.70 -0.45 12.57
C GLY A 172 -12.20 -0.78 12.60
N GLN A 173 -11.47 -0.59 11.48
CA GLN A 173 -10.04 -0.89 11.39
C GLN A 173 -9.16 0.35 11.55
N LEU A 174 -7.88 0.13 11.78
CA LEU A 174 -6.80 1.11 11.82
C LEU A 174 -5.81 0.84 10.69
N TYR A 175 -4.97 1.82 10.35
CA TYR A 175 -3.93 1.62 9.34
C TYR A 175 -2.92 0.56 9.76
N GLY A 176 -2.53 -0.26 8.80
CA GLY A 176 -1.43 -1.21 8.87
C GLY A 176 -0.61 -1.14 7.59
N LEU A 177 -0.58 -2.22 6.83
CA LEU A 177 0.17 -2.37 5.60
C LEU A 177 -0.21 -1.34 4.52
N SER A 178 0.70 -1.16 3.56
CA SER A 178 0.57 -0.25 2.43
C SER A 178 0.47 -1.00 1.10
N ALA A 179 -0.16 -0.36 0.10
CA ALA A 179 0.07 -0.64 -1.30
C ALA A 179 0.99 0.42 -1.92
N ARG A 180 1.56 0.11 -3.07
CA ARG A 180 2.37 1.04 -3.88
C ARG A 180 1.84 1.07 -5.31
N GLY A 181 2.09 2.13 -6.03
CA GLY A 181 1.78 2.20 -7.47
C GLY A 181 2.57 1.14 -8.24
N LEU A 182 3.87 1.27 -8.25
CA LEU A 182 4.79 0.39 -8.96
C LEU A 182 6.04 0.19 -8.12
N SER A 183 6.64 -1.01 -8.17
CA SER A 183 7.99 -1.25 -7.65
C SER A 183 8.92 -1.61 -8.81
N ILE A 184 10.15 -1.10 -8.76
CA ILE A 184 11.17 -1.38 -9.77
C ILE A 184 12.44 -1.82 -9.06
N ASN A 185 12.96 -3.00 -9.42
CA ASN A 185 14.17 -3.59 -8.86
C ASN A 185 14.14 -3.83 -7.35
N THR A 186 12.96 -4.01 -6.75
CA THR A 186 12.83 -4.28 -5.32
C THR A 186 13.52 -5.60 -4.96
N GLY A 187 14.48 -5.53 -4.05
CA GLY A 187 15.30 -6.68 -3.63
C GLY A 187 16.47 -7.03 -4.57
N GLU A 188 16.70 -6.26 -5.64
CA GLU A 188 17.79 -6.49 -6.56
C GLU A 188 19.09 -5.80 -6.11
N ALA A 189 20.24 -6.41 -6.41
CA ALA A 189 21.57 -5.92 -6.01
C ALA A 189 21.90 -4.53 -6.55
N LYS A 190 21.30 -4.14 -7.68
CA LYS A 190 21.51 -2.81 -8.30
C LYS A 190 20.77 -1.68 -7.58
N GLY A 191 19.96 -2.01 -6.60
CA GLY A 191 19.17 -1.06 -5.82
C GLY A 191 17.76 -0.85 -6.37
N GLU A 192 16.85 -0.51 -5.46
CA GLU A 192 15.45 -0.25 -5.77
C GLU A 192 15.26 1.17 -6.30
N GLU A 193 14.41 1.32 -7.31
CA GLU A 193 13.90 2.60 -7.78
C GLU A 193 12.50 2.82 -7.19
N PHE A 194 12.26 4.04 -6.70
CA PHE A 194 11.00 4.43 -6.08
C PHE A 194 10.20 5.37 -7.00
N PRO A 195 9.34 4.84 -7.89
CA PRO A 195 8.42 5.66 -8.65
C PRO A 195 7.52 6.47 -7.70
N PHE A 196 7.19 7.72 -8.09
CA PHE A 196 6.38 8.55 -7.22
C PHE A 196 5.17 9.14 -7.95
N PHE A 197 4.05 9.29 -7.22
CA PHE A 197 2.87 10.00 -7.72
C PHE A 197 3.12 11.51 -7.66
N LYS A 198 3.26 12.14 -8.82
CA LYS A 198 3.55 13.57 -8.93
C LYS A 198 2.33 14.45 -9.08
N THR A 199 1.22 13.90 -9.57
CA THR A 199 -0.02 14.65 -9.81
C THR A 199 -1.22 13.76 -9.59
N PHE A 200 -2.25 14.33 -8.96
CA PHE A 200 -3.56 13.68 -8.79
C PHE A 200 -4.69 14.55 -9.33
N TRP A 201 -5.71 13.89 -9.83
CA TRP A 201 -7.00 14.48 -10.22
C TRP A 201 -8.11 13.74 -9.46
N ILE A 202 -8.83 14.46 -8.61
CA ILE A 202 -9.88 13.90 -7.75
C ILE A 202 -11.22 14.34 -8.33
N GLU A 203 -12.03 13.39 -8.80
CA GLU A 203 -13.35 13.70 -9.33
C GLU A 203 -14.29 14.06 -8.18
N LYS A 204 -14.97 15.21 -8.32
CA LYS A 204 -15.98 15.65 -7.34
C LYS A 204 -17.11 14.62 -7.30
N PRO A 205 -17.41 14.00 -6.15
CA PRO A 205 -18.44 12.99 -6.08
C PRO A 205 -19.83 13.60 -6.22
N ALA A 206 -20.74 12.87 -6.85
CA ALA A 206 -22.16 13.25 -6.86
C ALA A 206 -22.78 13.08 -5.45
N ALA A 207 -23.87 13.79 -5.17
CA ALA A 207 -24.63 13.59 -3.97
C ALA A 207 -25.13 12.11 -3.88
N GLY A 208 -24.90 11.45 -2.75
CA GLY A 208 -25.26 10.04 -2.56
C GLY A 208 -24.35 9.02 -3.25
N ALA A 209 -23.23 9.44 -3.85
CA ALA A 209 -22.25 8.50 -4.41
C ALA A 209 -21.67 7.57 -3.33
N ASN A 210 -21.48 6.29 -3.65
CA ASN A 210 -20.83 5.31 -2.77
C ASN A 210 -19.36 5.08 -3.12
N SER A 211 -18.84 5.83 -4.09
CA SER A 211 -17.46 5.75 -4.56
C SER A 211 -16.94 7.11 -4.96
N ILE A 212 -15.61 7.24 -4.94
CA ILE A 212 -14.89 8.40 -5.46
C ILE A 212 -13.83 7.92 -6.45
N VAL A 213 -13.59 8.73 -7.50
CA VAL A 213 -12.59 8.44 -8.52
C VAL A 213 -11.38 9.35 -8.32
N VAL A 214 -10.20 8.76 -8.34
CA VAL A 214 -8.91 9.43 -8.28
C VAL A 214 -8.07 8.97 -9.44
N HIS A 215 -7.55 9.92 -10.22
CA HIS A 215 -6.54 9.64 -11.24
C HIS A 215 -5.18 10.06 -10.71
N ALA A 216 -4.13 9.34 -11.08
CA ALA A 216 -2.77 9.66 -10.67
C ALA A 216 -1.77 9.50 -11.82
N LEU A 217 -0.82 10.43 -11.89
CA LEU A 217 0.35 10.35 -12.76
C LEU A 217 1.54 9.94 -11.92
N LEU A 218 2.13 8.80 -12.26
CA LEU A 218 3.37 8.30 -11.67
C LEU A 218 4.54 8.61 -12.59
N ASP A 219 5.68 8.95 -12.01
CA ASP A 219 6.92 9.26 -12.73
C ASP A 219 8.14 8.71 -11.98
N SER A 220 9.11 8.19 -12.74
CA SER A 220 10.39 7.74 -12.23
C SER A 220 11.44 7.73 -13.35
N GLU A 221 12.68 7.40 -13.03
CA GLU A 221 13.78 7.34 -13.99
C GLU A 221 13.48 6.36 -15.13
N SER A 222 12.99 5.17 -14.79
CA SER A 222 12.78 4.07 -15.74
C SER A 222 11.39 4.03 -16.38
N ALA A 223 10.37 4.67 -15.78
CA ALA A 223 9.00 4.57 -16.27
C ALA A 223 8.11 5.74 -15.86
N THR A 224 7.02 5.91 -16.62
CA THR A 224 5.85 6.66 -16.19
C THR A 224 4.64 5.75 -16.16
N ALA A 225 3.62 6.12 -15.40
CA ALA A 225 2.35 5.40 -15.44
C ALA A 225 1.15 6.31 -15.16
N ALA A 226 0.03 5.93 -15.75
CA ALA A 226 -1.27 6.52 -15.48
C ALA A 226 -2.12 5.54 -14.69
N TYR A 227 -2.75 6.03 -13.62
CA TYR A 227 -3.64 5.26 -12.77
C TYR A 227 -5.04 5.88 -12.73
N ARG A 228 -6.05 5.03 -12.60
CA ARG A 228 -7.39 5.37 -12.21
C ARG A 228 -7.83 4.45 -11.08
N PHE A 229 -8.14 5.04 -9.95
CA PHE A 229 -8.65 4.36 -8.77
C PHE A 229 -10.14 4.68 -8.63
N THR A 230 -11.01 3.67 -8.52
CA THR A 230 -12.39 3.83 -8.06
C THR A 230 -12.47 3.26 -6.65
N ILE A 231 -12.64 4.12 -5.67
CA ILE A 231 -12.50 3.82 -4.23
C ILE A 231 -13.89 3.73 -3.62
N ARG A 232 -14.20 2.58 -3.00
CA ARG A 232 -15.46 2.31 -2.31
C ARG A 232 -15.17 1.92 -0.85
N PRO A 233 -15.29 2.85 0.10
CA PRO A 233 -15.16 2.54 1.54
C PRO A 233 -16.32 1.67 2.04
N GLY A 234 -16.04 0.83 3.05
CA GLY A 234 -17.07 -0.02 3.63
C GLY A 234 -16.56 -1.02 4.66
N GLY A 235 -17.31 -2.09 4.89
CA GLY A 235 -16.86 -3.24 5.69
C GLY A 235 -15.61 -3.93 5.13
N THR A 236 -15.41 -3.81 3.83
CA THR A 236 -14.16 -3.94 3.09
C THR A 236 -14.05 -2.70 2.22
N THR A 237 -12.93 -2.00 2.28
CA THR A 237 -12.66 -0.88 1.40
C THR A 237 -12.02 -1.40 0.12
N VAL A 238 -12.66 -1.12 -1.01
CA VAL A 238 -12.31 -1.69 -2.31
C VAL A 238 -11.82 -0.60 -3.26
N PHE A 239 -10.67 -0.85 -3.90
CA PHE A 239 -10.16 -0.02 -4.98
C PHE A 239 -10.19 -0.84 -6.28
N ASP A 240 -10.98 -0.42 -7.28
CA ASP A 240 -10.73 -0.85 -8.66
C ASP A 240 -9.60 -0.01 -9.23
N VAL A 241 -8.57 -0.66 -9.76
CA VAL A 241 -7.37 -0.01 -10.27
C VAL A 241 -7.19 -0.34 -11.75
N GLU A 242 -7.18 0.69 -12.57
CA GLU A 242 -6.74 0.64 -13.96
C GLU A 242 -5.37 1.30 -14.05
N MET A 243 -4.38 0.60 -14.59
CA MET A 243 -3.00 1.07 -14.71
C MET A 243 -2.50 0.93 -16.15
N ALA A 244 -1.83 1.95 -16.64
CA ALA A 244 -1.08 1.92 -17.90
C ALA A 244 0.35 2.39 -17.66
N ILE A 245 1.33 1.52 -17.90
CA ILE A 245 2.76 1.76 -17.71
C ILE A 245 3.39 2.07 -19.07
N TYR A 246 4.25 3.09 -19.09
CA TYR A 246 5.04 3.50 -20.26
C TYR A 246 6.53 3.48 -19.88
N PRO A 247 7.25 2.37 -20.12
CA PRO A 247 8.65 2.25 -19.79
C PRO A 247 9.53 3.15 -20.68
N ARG A 248 10.51 3.82 -20.07
CA ARG A 248 11.59 4.55 -20.78
C ARG A 248 12.71 3.62 -21.22
N VAL A 249 12.92 2.55 -20.46
CA VAL A 249 13.88 1.46 -20.70
C VAL A 249 13.16 0.13 -20.52
N ASP A 250 13.74 -0.97 -20.98
CA ASP A 250 13.19 -2.28 -20.72
C ASP A 250 13.18 -2.57 -19.20
N LEU A 251 12.05 -3.02 -18.67
CA LEU A 251 11.88 -3.31 -17.24
C LEU A 251 11.83 -4.82 -17.00
N ASP A 252 12.95 -5.38 -16.58
CA ASP A 252 13.06 -6.81 -16.24
C ASP A 252 12.43 -7.12 -14.86
N HIS A 253 12.42 -6.15 -13.95
CA HIS A 253 11.98 -6.31 -12.58
C HIS A 253 10.95 -5.24 -12.20
N ALA A 254 9.82 -5.21 -12.94
CA ALA A 254 8.66 -4.39 -12.62
C ALA A 254 7.69 -5.18 -11.74
N GLY A 255 7.57 -4.81 -10.47
CA GLY A 255 6.61 -5.41 -9.55
C GLY A 255 5.25 -4.72 -9.64
N LEU A 256 4.22 -5.50 -10.00
CA LEU A 256 2.84 -5.05 -10.18
C LEU A 256 2.02 -5.25 -8.91
N ALA A 257 1.12 -4.32 -8.62
CA ALA A 257 0.30 -4.30 -7.40
C ALA A 257 1.12 -4.57 -6.12
N PRO A 258 2.22 -3.83 -5.91
CA PRO A 258 3.11 -4.11 -4.79
C PRO A 258 2.46 -3.71 -3.46
N MET A 259 2.76 -4.52 -2.45
CA MET A 259 2.35 -4.33 -1.06
C MET A 259 3.60 -4.29 -0.17
N THR A 260 3.55 -3.52 0.89
CA THR A 260 4.57 -3.52 1.95
C THR A 260 3.91 -3.64 3.31
N SER A 261 4.54 -4.37 4.21
CA SER A 261 4.04 -4.64 5.55
C SER A 261 5.20 -4.80 6.53
N MET A 262 4.87 -4.99 7.79
CA MET A 262 5.81 -5.23 8.87
C MET A 262 5.54 -6.60 9.52
N PHE A 263 6.61 -7.37 9.74
CA PHE A 263 6.64 -8.54 10.60
C PHE A 263 7.91 -8.49 11.46
N PHE A 264 7.75 -8.25 12.74
CA PHE A 264 8.87 -8.19 13.67
C PHE A 264 9.08 -9.54 14.36
N PHE A 265 8.05 -10.10 14.99
CA PHE A 265 8.04 -11.46 15.52
C PHE A 265 6.62 -12.00 15.70
N GLY A 266 6.50 -13.33 15.81
CA GLY A 266 5.25 -14.04 16.04
C GLY A 266 5.48 -15.44 16.60
N PRO A 267 4.43 -16.24 16.79
CA PRO A 267 4.55 -17.60 17.38
C PRO A 267 5.46 -18.56 16.60
N ASN A 268 5.70 -18.29 15.32
CA ASN A 268 6.58 -19.06 14.44
C ASN A 268 8.02 -18.53 14.40
N ASP A 269 8.25 -17.32 14.89
CA ASP A 269 9.56 -16.68 14.89
C ASP A 269 9.68 -15.75 16.10
N ARG A 270 10.14 -16.33 17.23
CA ARG A 270 10.29 -15.61 18.51
C ARG A 270 11.66 -15.89 19.16
N LYS A 271 12.66 -16.26 18.37
CA LYS A 271 13.99 -16.50 18.88
C LYS A 271 14.63 -15.16 19.29
N ASP A 272 15.21 -15.16 20.50
CA ASP A 272 15.94 -14.00 21.05
C ASP A 272 15.08 -12.72 21.20
N VAL A 273 13.76 -12.84 21.35
CA VAL A 273 12.83 -11.74 21.57
C VAL A 273 12.55 -11.52 23.05
N GLU A 274 12.96 -10.37 23.58
CA GLU A 274 12.65 -9.88 24.93
C GLU A 274 11.53 -8.84 24.86
N ASP A 275 10.29 -9.27 24.65
CA ASP A 275 9.10 -8.42 24.55
C ASP A 275 7.95 -9.10 25.31
N PHE A 276 7.10 -8.30 25.99
CA PHE A 276 5.94 -8.85 26.72
C PHE A 276 4.84 -9.29 25.77
N ARG A 277 4.76 -8.71 24.59
CA ARG A 277 3.75 -8.98 23.58
C ARG A 277 3.97 -10.38 22.98
N PRO A 278 2.90 -11.17 22.72
CA PRO A 278 3.01 -12.45 22.03
C PRO A 278 3.47 -12.36 20.57
N ALA A 279 3.06 -11.29 19.88
CA ALA A 279 3.39 -11.04 18.49
C ALA A 279 3.39 -9.52 18.19
N VAL A 280 4.17 -9.12 17.17
CA VAL A 280 4.24 -7.75 16.64
C VAL A 280 4.35 -7.84 15.13
N HIS A 281 3.24 -7.59 14.43
CA HIS A 281 3.19 -7.60 12.97
C HIS A 281 1.91 -6.96 12.43
N ASP A 282 2.00 -6.35 11.25
CA ASP A 282 0.87 -5.86 10.46
C ASP A 282 0.23 -6.96 9.61
N SER A 283 1.03 -7.94 9.23
CA SER A 283 0.59 -9.13 8.51
C SER A 283 1.26 -10.35 9.09
N ASP A 284 0.55 -11.47 9.21
CA ASP A 284 1.07 -12.75 9.71
C ASP A 284 1.43 -13.73 8.60
N GLY A 285 0.98 -13.49 7.35
CA GLY A 285 1.29 -14.38 6.25
C GLY A 285 0.93 -13.81 4.87
N LEU A 286 1.53 -14.41 3.85
CA LEU A 286 1.15 -14.27 2.46
C LEU A 286 0.17 -15.38 2.09
N ALA A 287 -1.01 -15.04 1.59
CA ALA A 287 -1.92 -15.97 0.96
C ALA A 287 -1.82 -15.85 -0.56
N VAL A 288 -1.82 -16.98 -1.28
CA VAL A 288 -1.82 -17.03 -2.75
C VAL A 288 -2.89 -17.99 -3.21
N PHE A 289 -3.78 -17.52 -4.08
CA PHE A 289 -4.71 -18.35 -4.82
C PHE A 289 -4.23 -18.42 -6.27
N ASN A 290 -3.57 -19.52 -6.63
CA ASN A 290 -2.92 -19.65 -7.92
C ASN A 290 -3.89 -19.96 -9.07
N GLY A 291 -3.40 -19.84 -10.30
CA GLY A 291 -4.17 -20.12 -11.51
C GLY A 291 -4.67 -21.55 -11.61
N ARG A 292 -4.00 -22.52 -10.96
CA ARG A 292 -4.37 -23.93 -10.92
C ARG A 292 -5.46 -24.25 -9.89
N GLY A 293 -5.81 -23.30 -9.03
CA GLY A 293 -6.82 -23.46 -7.98
C GLY A 293 -6.30 -23.94 -6.65
N GLU A 294 -4.98 -23.93 -6.42
CA GLU A 294 -4.40 -24.18 -5.11
C GLU A 294 -4.43 -22.92 -4.25
N GLU A 295 -4.74 -23.07 -2.99
CA GLU A 295 -4.66 -22.04 -1.97
C GLU A 295 -3.44 -22.28 -1.11
N LEU A 296 -2.50 -21.34 -1.12
CA LEU A 296 -1.25 -21.40 -0.37
C LEU A 296 -1.30 -20.42 0.80
N TRP A 297 -0.75 -20.83 1.93
CA TRP A 297 -0.50 -19.99 3.09
C TRP A 297 0.99 -20.02 3.46
N ARG A 298 1.64 -18.88 3.42
CA ARG A 298 3.05 -18.70 3.74
C ARG A 298 3.17 -17.76 4.95
N PRO A 299 3.30 -18.32 6.19
CA PRO A 299 3.61 -17.50 7.37
C PRO A 299 4.88 -16.68 7.16
N LEU A 300 4.83 -15.41 7.54
CA LEU A 300 5.98 -14.51 7.46
C LEU A 300 6.96 -14.77 8.60
N HIS A 301 8.20 -14.36 8.41
CA HIS A 301 9.22 -14.35 9.46
C HIS A 301 10.18 -13.16 9.27
N ASN A 302 10.96 -12.87 10.29
CA ASN A 302 12.01 -11.86 10.29
C ASN A 302 13.38 -12.57 10.19
N PRO A 303 13.93 -12.75 8.99
CA PRO A 303 15.11 -13.56 8.78
C PRO A 303 16.38 -12.84 9.22
N ARG A 304 17.49 -13.59 9.33
CA ARG A 304 18.82 -12.99 9.57
C ARG A 304 19.41 -12.29 8.35
N ASP A 305 19.09 -12.82 7.16
CA ASP A 305 19.54 -12.31 5.86
C ASP A 305 18.32 -12.14 4.96
N LEU A 306 18.41 -11.22 3.98
CA LEU A 306 17.35 -11.00 3.00
C LEU A 306 16.92 -12.34 2.39
N GLN A 307 15.63 -12.63 2.46
CA GLN A 307 15.04 -13.80 1.81
C GLN A 307 14.07 -13.36 0.72
N VAL A 308 14.17 -14.07 -0.41
CA VAL A 308 13.26 -13.87 -1.55
C VAL A 308 12.64 -15.22 -1.89
N SER A 309 11.31 -15.29 -1.76
CA SER A 309 10.52 -16.45 -2.20
C SER A 309 9.76 -16.11 -3.49
N SER A 310 9.63 -17.09 -4.37
CA SER A 310 8.94 -16.93 -5.66
C SER A 310 7.91 -18.04 -5.85
N PHE A 311 6.65 -17.66 -6.03
CA PHE A 311 5.54 -18.56 -6.31
C PHE A 311 5.17 -18.43 -7.78
N SER A 312 5.81 -19.25 -8.62
CA SER A 312 5.58 -19.24 -10.08
C SER A 312 4.17 -19.65 -10.43
N ASP A 313 3.55 -18.90 -11.33
CA ASP A 313 2.15 -19.11 -11.70
C ASP A 313 1.85 -18.63 -13.12
N LEU A 314 0.69 -19.00 -13.60
CA LEU A 314 0.08 -18.51 -14.84
C LEU A 314 -1.31 -17.97 -14.46
N ASN A 315 -1.52 -16.66 -14.68
CA ASN A 315 -2.79 -16.00 -14.38
C ASN A 315 -3.24 -16.23 -12.93
N PRO A 316 -2.57 -15.62 -11.94
CA PRO A 316 -2.92 -15.77 -10.53
C PRO A 316 -4.35 -15.29 -10.28
N ARG A 317 -5.11 -16.05 -9.48
CA ARG A 317 -6.48 -15.67 -9.10
C ARG A 317 -6.52 -14.65 -7.96
N GLY A 318 -5.42 -14.54 -7.23
CA GLY A 318 -5.23 -13.52 -6.21
C GLY A 318 -4.08 -13.81 -5.27
N PHE A 319 -3.61 -12.77 -4.60
CA PHE A 319 -2.57 -12.89 -3.56
C PHE A 319 -2.71 -11.71 -2.59
N GLY A 320 -2.21 -11.88 -1.37
CA GLY A 320 -2.32 -10.81 -0.40
C GLY A 320 -1.53 -11.03 0.87
N LEU A 321 -1.14 -9.94 1.50
CA LEU A 321 -0.58 -9.93 2.84
C LEU A 321 -1.73 -9.84 3.84
N MET A 322 -1.85 -10.88 4.66
CA MET A 322 -3.00 -11.11 5.51
C MET A 322 -2.64 -10.91 6.99
N GLN A 323 -3.56 -10.32 7.73
CA GLN A 323 -3.55 -10.30 9.19
C GLN A 323 -4.71 -11.18 9.65
N ARG A 324 -4.44 -12.47 9.91
CA ARG A 324 -5.46 -13.45 10.30
C ARG A 324 -5.78 -13.40 11.79
N GLN A 325 -4.79 -12.98 12.61
CA GLN A 325 -4.99 -12.82 14.04
C GLN A 325 -5.81 -11.56 14.32
N LYS A 326 -6.98 -11.73 14.97
CA LYS A 326 -7.93 -10.66 15.24
C LYS A 326 -8.27 -10.51 16.72
N ASP A 327 -7.63 -11.30 17.57
CA ASP A 327 -7.87 -11.25 19.00
C ASP A 327 -6.81 -10.39 19.70
N PHE A 328 -7.24 -9.53 20.61
CA PHE A 328 -6.32 -8.73 21.44
C PHE A 328 -5.28 -9.60 22.17
N SER A 329 -5.66 -10.80 22.62
CA SER A 329 -4.76 -11.72 23.32
C SER A 329 -3.56 -12.20 22.48
N ALA A 330 -3.65 -12.10 21.14
CA ALA A 330 -2.55 -12.43 20.24
C ALA A 330 -1.44 -11.38 20.21
N PHE A 331 -1.73 -10.14 20.63
CA PHE A 331 -0.79 -9.02 20.59
C PHE A 331 -0.59 -8.35 21.94
N GLN A 332 -1.67 -8.15 22.71
CA GLN A 332 -1.68 -7.47 24.01
C GLN A 332 -1.14 -6.04 23.96
N ASP A 333 -1.33 -5.36 22.85
CA ASP A 333 -0.82 -4.00 22.59
C ASP A 333 -1.98 -3.01 22.46
N LEU A 334 -2.17 -2.17 23.49
CA LEU A 334 -3.23 -1.15 23.54
C LEU A 334 -2.89 0.10 22.72
N GLU A 335 -1.64 0.30 22.32
CA GLU A 335 -1.22 1.46 21.54
C GLU A 335 -1.33 1.18 20.04
N SER A 336 -0.71 0.08 19.58
CA SER A 336 -0.64 -0.27 18.16
C SER A 336 -1.89 -0.97 17.65
N ASN A 337 -2.63 -1.67 18.53
CA ASN A 337 -3.88 -2.38 18.20
C ASN A 337 -3.75 -3.23 16.91
N PHE A 338 -2.73 -4.08 16.82
CA PHE A 338 -2.42 -4.87 15.63
C PHE A 338 -3.59 -5.76 15.18
N GLU A 339 -4.44 -6.24 16.09
CA GLU A 339 -5.65 -7.04 15.79
C GLU A 339 -6.67 -6.28 14.95
N ARG A 340 -6.62 -4.94 14.94
CA ARG A 340 -7.50 -4.06 14.17
C ARG A 340 -6.95 -3.66 12.81
N ARG A 341 -5.73 -4.08 12.47
CA ARG A 341 -5.13 -3.75 11.18
C ARG A 341 -5.69 -4.61 10.06
N PRO A 342 -5.89 -4.07 8.84
CA PRO A 342 -6.49 -4.80 7.74
C PRO A 342 -5.53 -5.81 7.12
N SER A 343 -6.10 -6.79 6.46
CA SER A 343 -5.46 -7.55 5.40
C SER A 343 -5.56 -6.75 4.09
N LEU A 344 -4.65 -7.00 3.14
CA LEU A 344 -4.75 -6.48 1.78
C LEU A 344 -4.67 -7.63 0.79
N TRP A 345 -5.72 -7.77 0.00
CA TRP A 345 -5.83 -8.76 -1.06
C TRP A 345 -5.81 -8.08 -2.43
N VAL A 346 -5.01 -8.61 -3.34
CA VAL A 346 -4.95 -8.24 -4.76
C VAL A 346 -5.74 -9.27 -5.55
N GLU A 347 -6.75 -8.82 -6.30
CA GLU A 347 -7.52 -9.63 -7.24
C GLU A 347 -7.16 -9.16 -8.66
N PRO A 348 -6.32 -9.90 -9.40
CA PRO A 348 -6.05 -9.64 -10.81
C PRO A 348 -7.31 -9.73 -11.66
N ILE A 349 -7.44 -8.85 -12.65
CA ILE A 349 -8.56 -8.84 -13.59
C ILE A 349 -8.00 -8.94 -15.01
N GLY A 350 -8.48 -9.92 -15.76
CA GLY A 350 -7.98 -10.23 -17.09
C GLY A 350 -6.76 -11.14 -17.08
N ASP A 351 -6.02 -11.16 -18.17
CA ASP A 351 -4.83 -11.99 -18.36
C ASP A 351 -3.58 -11.28 -17.85
N TRP A 352 -2.97 -11.83 -16.80
CA TRP A 352 -1.70 -11.34 -16.24
C TRP A 352 -0.48 -12.14 -16.72
N GLY A 353 -0.73 -13.21 -17.50
CA GLY A 353 0.30 -14.03 -18.12
C GLY A 353 1.07 -14.90 -17.13
N GLU A 354 2.23 -15.35 -17.57
CA GLU A 354 3.18 -16.13 -16.76
C GLU A 354 4.06 -15.19 -15.92
N GLY A 355 4.28 -15.57 -14.67
CA GLY A 355 5.09 -14.78 -13.75
C GLY A 355 5.23 -15.45 -12.39
N ALA A 356 5.45 -14.66 -11.36
CA ALA A 356 5.52 -15.14 -9.99
C ALA A 356 5.02 -14.09 -8.99
N VAL A 357 4.31 -14.53 -7.97
CA VAL A 357 4.16 -13.75 -6.75
C VAL A 357 5.49 -13.79 -6.00
N LYS A 358 6.07 -12.64 -5.79
CA LYS A 358 7.33 -12.46 -5.04
C LYS A 358 7.01 -12.11 -3.60
N LEU A 359 7.78 -12.67 -2.68
CA LEU A 359 7.79 -12.30 -1.27
C LEU A 359 9.23 -12.01 -0.87
N LEU A 360 9.46 -10.81 -0.36
CA LEU A 360 10.72 -10.39 0.23
C LEU A 360 10.53 -10.23 1.73
N GLU A 361 11.43 -10.82 2.50
CA GLU A 361 11.51 -10.74 3.95
C GLU A 361 12.89 -10.16 4.29
N ILE A 362 12.91 -8.92 4.79
CA ILE A 362 14.11 -8.13 5.05
C ILE A 362 14.40 -8.18 6.55
N PRO A 363 15.65 -8.44 6.99
CA PRO A 363 15.99 -8.40 8.42
C PRO A 363 15.67 -7.04 9.03
N THR A 364 15.00 -7.03 10.18
CA THR A 364 14.82 -5.80 10.97
C THR A 364 15.06 -6.04 12.44
N LYS A 365 15.52 -5.02 13.15
CA LYS A 365 15.70 -4.99 14.60
C LYS A 365 14.63 -4.16 15.30
N GLU A 366 13.76 -3.50 14.54
CA GLU A 366 12.77 -2.57 15.06
C GLU A 366 11.45 -2.72 14.32
N GLU A 367 10.34 -2.56 15.03
CA GLU A 367 8.98 -2.67 14.48
C GLU A 367 8.56 -1.49 13.60
N ILE A 368 9.32 -0.39 13.59
CA ILE A 368 9.01 0.80 12.79
C ILE A 368 9.29 0.61 11.29
N HIS A 369 10.00 -0.45 10.91
CA HIS A 369 10.39 -0.70 9.54
C HIS A 369 9.41 -1.63 8.82
N ASP A 370 8.89 -1.20 7.70
CA ASP A 370 8.19 -2.07 6.75
C ASP A 370 9.22 -3.03 6.12
N ASN A 371 9.35 -4.24 6.66
CA ASN A 371 10.37 -5.23 6.28
C ASN A 371 9.85 -6.35 5.38
N ILE A 372 8.59 -6.28 4.98
CA ILE A 372 7.94 -7.25 4.09
C ILE A 372 7.50 -6.56 2.81
N ALA A 373 7.84 -7.14 1.66
CA ALA A 373 7.30 -6.71 0.37
C ALA A 373 6.78 -7.90 -0.43
N SER A 374 5.66 -7.70 -1.13
CA SER A 374 5.09 -8.71 -2.04
C SER A 374 4.49 -8.04 -3.27
N PHE A 375 4.67 -8.66 -4.43
CA PHE A 375 4.18 -8.14 -5.71
C PHE A 375 4.12 -9.26 -6.76
N TRP A 376 3.38 -9.03 -7.83
CA TRP A 376 3.47 -9.86 -9.02
C TRP A 376 4.64 -9.41 -9.90
N LEU A 377 5.52 -10.33 -10.26
CA LEU A 377 6.59 -10.10 -11.22
C LEU A 377 6.27 -10.84 -12.52
N PRO A 378 5.92 -10.16 -13.62
CA PRO A 378 5.78 -10.79 -14.93
C PRO A 378 7.07 -11.52 -15.34
N LYS A 379 6.95 -12.68 -15.98
CA LYS A 379 8.10 -13.44 -16.49
C LYS A 379 8.80 -12.73 -17.64
N ALA A 380 8.02 -12.13 -18.54
CA ALA A 380 8.55 -11.34 -19.63
C ALA A 380 8.83 -9.91 -19.18
N PRO A 381 9.95 -9.31 -19.57
CA PRO A 381 10.19 -7.89 -19.38
C PRO A 381 9.07 -7.04 -19.98
N LEU A 382 8.88 -5.82 -19.44
CA LEU A 382 8.04 -4.81 -20.07
C LEU A 382 8.90 -3.99 -21.03
N PRO A 383 8.78 -4.15 -22.36
CA PRO A 383 9.62 -3.45 -23.32
C PRO A 383 9.47 -1.95 -23.26
N ALA A 384 10.57 -1.24 -23.48
CA ALA A 384 10.60 0.20 -23.63
C ALA A 384 9.68 0.70 -24.75
N LYS A 385 9.16 1.92 -24.61
CA LYS A 385 8.29 2.57 -25.61
C LYS A 385 6.97 1.88 -25.88
N GLY A 386 6.66 0.80 -25.13
CA GLY A 386 5.36 0.13 -25.13
C GLY A 386 4.35 0.79 -24.20
N GLU A 387 3.09 0.39 -24.34
CA GLU A 387 2.03 0.63 -23.36
C GLU A 387 1.63 -0.73 -22.76
N HIS A 388 1.78 -0.87 -21.44
CA HIS A 388 1.45 -2.10 -20.72
C HIS A 388 0.32 -1.81 -19.75
N THR A 389 -0.83 -2.46 -19.95
CA THR A 389 -2.03 -2.19 -19.14
C THR A 389 -2.35 -3.37 -18.26
N TYR A 390 -2.67 -3.06 -16.99
CA TYR A 390 -3.13 -4.03 -16.00
C TYR A 390 -4.35 -3.49 -15.28
N THR A 391 -5.26 -4.38 -14.97
CA THR A 391 -6.44 -4.07 -14.17
C THR A 391 -6.46 -5.02 -12.98
N TYR A 392 -6.76 -4.50 -11.80
CA TYR A 392 -6.87 -5.30 -10.60
C TYR A 392 -7.76 -4.62 -9.56
N ARG A 393 -8.14 -5.38 -8.57
CA ARG A 393 -8.88 -4.88 -7.42
C ARG A 393 -8.09 -5.10 -6.16
N LEU A 394 -8.05 -4.08 -5.30
CA LEU A 394 -7.48 -4.15 -3.97
C LEU A 394 -8.61 -4.19 -2.94
N HIS A 395 -8.48 -5.09 -1.97
CA HIS A 395 -9.45 -5.24 -0.90
C HIS A 395 -8.74 -5.05 0.43
N TRP A 396 -8.96 -3.90 1.09
CA TRP A 396 -8.59 -3.72 2.49
C TRP A 396 -9.76 -4.18 3.37
N GLY A 397 -9.51 -5.17 4.20
CA GLY A 397 -10.57 -5.73 5.01
C GLY A 397 -10.08 -6.74 6.04
N PRO A 398 -11.01 -7.36 6.77
CA PRO A 398 -10.65 -8.33 7.80
C PRO A 398 -10.09 -9.63 7.23
N ASP A 399 -10.43 -9.98 5.98
CA ASP A 399 -10.10 -11.25 5.34
C ASP A 399 -10.11 -11.15 3.81
N THR A 400 -9.86 -12.27 3.11
CA THR A 400 -9.98 -12.39 1.65
C THR A 400 -11.44 -12.16 1.20
N PRO A 401 -11.67 -11.57 0.01
CA PRO A 401 -13.02 -11.30 -0.47
C PRO A 401 -13.80 -12.56 -0.89
N LYS A 402 -13.10 -13.65 -1.15
CA LYS A 402 -13.68 -14.95 -1.50
C LYS A 402 -13.32 -15.95 -0.41
N PRO A 403 -14.25 -16.28 0.49
CA PRO A 403 -14.01 -17.30 1.48
C PRO A 403 -13.73 -18.63 0.80
N THR A 404 -12.68 -19.32 1.24
CA THR A 404 -12.36 -20.68 0.82
C THR A 404 -13.33 -21.68 1.45
N SER A 405 -13.58 -22.79 0.77
CA SER A 405 -14.23 -23.94 1.38
C SER A 405 -13.24 -24.82 2.16
N LEU A 406 -11.92 -24.58 2.02
CA LEU A 406 -10.88 -25.34 2.69
C LEU A 406 -10.71 -24.84 4.14
N ALA A 407 -10.24 -25.73 5.01
CA ALA A 407 -9.78 -25.35 6.33
C ALA A 407 -8.48 -24.55 6.24
N ARG A 408 -8.26 -23.62 7.16
CA ARG A 408 -7.13 -22.70 7.15
C ARG A 408 -6.18 -22.96 8.31
N PHE A 409 -4.90 -22.78 8.07
CA PHE A 409 -3.90 -22.72 9.13
C PHE A 409 -4.07 -21.41 9.91
N SER A 410 -4.57 -21.50 11.12
CA SER A 410 -4.85 -20.36 12.00
C SER A 410 -3.66 -19.97 12.86
N ARG A 411 -2.71 -20.91 13.08
CA ARG A 411 -1.50 -20.66 13.87
C ARG A 411 -0.37 -21.56 13.42
N THR A 412 0.84 -21.01 13.36
CA THR A 412 2.10 -21.75 13.21
C THR A 412 2.97 -21.48 14.43
N GLY A 413 3.36 -22.54 15.14
CA GLY A 413 4.33 -22.46 16.23
C GLY A 413 5.55 -23.31 15.87
N ILE A 414 6.74 -22.79 16.17
CA ILE A 414 8.01 -23.44 15.88
C ILE A 414 8.87 -23.42 17.16
N GLY A 415 9.53 -24.51 17.45
CA GLY A 415 10.40 -24.61 18.63
C GLY A 415 11.44 -25.72 18.53
N ALA A 416 12.44 -25.64 19.38
CA ALA A 416 13.44 -26.71 19.49
C ALA A 416 12.80 -27.99 20.07
N ARG A 417 13.23 -29.15 19.55
CA ARG A 417 12.87 -30.47 20.07
C ARG A 417 14.17 -31.24 20.44
N GLY A 418 14.65 -31.00 21.64
CA GLY A 418 16.00 -31.41 22.03
C GLY A 418 17.04 -30.75 21.11
N ASP A 419 18.22 -31.40 20.99
CA ASP A 419 19.36 -30.86 20.24
C ASP A 419 19.33 -31.20 18.74
N ASN A 420 18.44 -32.10 18.31
CA ASN A 420 18.52 -32.76 17.01
C ASN A 420 17.32 -32.51 16.09
N ALA A 421 16.30 -31.78 16.53
CA ALA A 421 15.13 -31.54 15.73
C ALA A 421 14.47 -30.17 16.05
N THR A 422 13.70 -29.69 15.09
CA THR A 422 12.79 -28.57 15.24
C THR A 422 11.36 -29.09 15.11
N ILE A 423 10.50 -28.79 16.09
CA ILE A 423 9.08 -29.14 16.05
C ILE A 423 8.27 -28.00 15.41
N PHE A 424 7.38 -28.37 14.52
CA PHE A 424 6.36 -27.50 13.93
C PHE A 424 4.99 -27.91 14.47
N VAL A 425 4.21 -26.94 14.89
CA VAL A 425 2.86 -27.12 15.44
C VAL A 425 1.91 -26.20 14.69
N LEU A 426 1.05 -26.78 13.88
CA LEU A 426 0.13 -26.08 12.99
C LEU A 426 -1.29 -26.32 13.47
N ASP A 427 -1.99 -25.25 13.90
CA ASP A 427 -3.41 -25.32 14.22
C ASP A 427 -4.23 -24.99 12.98
N VAL A 428 -5.24 -25.82 12.70
CA VAL A 428 -6.10 -25.73 11.51
C VAL A 428 -7.55 -25.61 11.96
N THR A 429 -8.25 -24.62 11.40
CA THR A 429 -9.65 -24.33 11.70
C THR A 429 -10.47 -24.18 10.43
N GLY A 430 -11.78 -24.36 10.48
CA GLY A 430 -12.69 -24.16 9.36
C GLY A 430 -13.84 -25.14 9.35
N GLU A 431 -14.92 -24.75 8.65
CA GLU A 431 -16.17 -25.53 8.62
C GLU A 431 -16.00 -26.92 7.99
N LYS A 432 -15.11 -27.07 6.99
CA LYS A 432 -14.84 -28.35 6.34
C LYS A 432 -14.36 -29.42 7.30
N LEU A 433 -13.71 -29.04 8.40
CA LEU A 433 -13.25 -29.99 9.44
C LEU A 433 -14.37 -30.62 10.25
N LYS A 434 -15.58 -30.05 10.25
CA LYS A 434 -16.72 -30.63 10.97
C LYS A 434 -17.29 -31.88 10.31
N SER A 435 -17.03 -32.07 9.02
CA SER A 435 -17.53 -33.19 8.20
C SER A 435 -16.49 -34.29 7.94
N VAL A 436 -15.27 -34.15 8.49
CA VAL A 436 -14.20 -35.15 8.24
C VAL A 436 -14.37 -36.41 9.10
N ASP A 437 -13.98 -37.55 8.56
CA ASP A 437 -13.82 -38.78 9.33
C ASP A 437 -12.47 -38.72 10.07
N PRO A 438 -12.48 -38.67 11.43
CA PRO A 438 -11.24 -38.58 12.20
C PRO A 438 -10.24 -39.71 11.94
N LYS A 439 -10.72 -40.89 11.52
CA LYS A 439 -9.87 -42.06 11.22
C LYS A 439 -9.16 -41.96 9.89
N LYS A 440 -9.67 -41.12 9.00
CA LYS A 440 -9.14 -40.95 7.62
C LYS A 440 -8.34 -39.66 7.46
N LEU A 441 -8.47 -38.72 8.39
CA LEU A 441 -7.78 -37.45 8.32
C LEU A 441 -6.29 -37.65 8.64
N ARG A 442 -5.42 -37.25 7.73
CA ARG A 442 -3.96 -37.33 7.89
C ARG A 442 -3.27 -36.05 7.50
N GLY A 443 -2.14 -35.77 8.12
CA GLY A 443 -1.21 -34.74 7.69
C GLY A 443 -0.37 -35.26 6.53
N ASP A 444 -0.30 -34.50 5.47
CA ASP A 444 0.63 -34.70 4.34
C ASP A 444 1.74 -33.65 4.47
N VAL A 445 2.96 -34.07 4.80
CA VAL A 445 4.09 -33.18 5.08
C VAL A 445 5.27 -33.60 4.25
N THR A 446 5.85 -32.64 3.53
CA THR A 446 7.05 -32.85 2.72
C THR A 446 8.11 -31.80 3.02
N ALA A 447 9.38 -32.20 2.85
CA ALA A 447 10.53 -31.31 2.99
C ALA A 447 11.49 -31.55 1.82
N GLU A 448 12.01 -30.49 1.23
CA GLU A 448 13.00 -30.62 0.17
C GLU A 448 14.36 -31.00 0.79
N LYS A 449 14.90 -32.19 0.39
CA LYS A 449 16.23 -32.68 0.79
C LYS A 449 16.47 -32.80 2.31
N ALA A 450 15.40 -32.90 3.09
CA ALA A 450 15.47 -33.01 4.55
C ALA A 450 14.55 -34.13 5.06
N LYS A 451 14.77 -34.57 6.30
CA LYS A 451 13.99 -35.67 6.92
C LYS A 451 12.95 -35.11 7.88
N ILE A 452 11.70 -35.54 7.65
CA ILE A 452 10.57 -35.34 8.56
C ILE A 452 10.28 -36.59 9.32
N GLN A 453 9.95 -36.48 10.61
CA GLN A 453 9.49 -37.56 11.45
C GLN A 453 8.34 -37.11 12.36
N ASN A 454 7.72 -38.05 13.05
CA ASN A 454 6.70 -37.83 14.07
C ASN A 454 5.54 -36.93 13.56
N ILE A 455 5.02 -37.25 12.35
CA ILE A 455 3.84 -36.55 11.82
C ILE A 455 2.61 -37.00 12.62
N VAL A 456 2.00 -36.10 13.37
CA VAL A 456 0.83 -36.37 14.23
C VAL A 456 -0.30 -35.44 13.84
N THR A 457 -1.48 -35.99 13.58
CA THR A 457 -2.72 -35.25 13.34
C THR A 457 -3.72 -35.60 14.42
N GLN A 458 -4.23 -34.62 15.16
CA GLN A 458 -5.15 -34.83 16.26
C GLN A 458 -6.15 -33.72 16.41
N PRO A 459 -7.37 -33.98 16.95
CA PRO A 459 -8.32 -32.93 17.28
C PRO A 459 -7.72 -31.91 18.24
N ASN A 460 -8.07 -30.63 18.07
CA ASN A 460 -7.73 -29.55 19.01
C ASN A 460 -9.02 -29.01 19.64
N PRO A 461 -9.42 -29.49 20.83
CA PRO A 461 -10.66 -29.07 21.48
C PRO A 461 -10.68 -27.57 21.84
N ALA A 462 -9.50 -26.97 22.06
CA ALA A 462 -9.41 -25.56 22.43
C ALA A 462 -9.82 -24.62 21.27
N THR A 463 -9.62 -25.04 20.03
CA THR A 463 -9.96 -24.26 18.84
C THR A 463 -11.20 -24.78 18.12
N GLY A 464 -11.69 -25.96 18.48
CA GLY A 464 -12.70 -26.70 17.73
C GLY A 464 -12.22 -27.21 16.36
N GLY A 465 -10.91 -27.17 16.12
CA GLY A 465 -10.26 -27.59 14.89
C GLY A 465 -9.35 -28.79 15.06
N TRP A 466 -8.27 -28.82 14.32
CA TRP A 466 -7.28 -29.87 14.34
C TRP A 466 -5.87 -29.30 14.49
N ARG A 467 -4.96 -30.14 15.01
CA ARG A 467 -3.54 -29.83 15.09
C ARG A 467 -2.74 -30.84 14.27
N LEU A 468 -1.92 -30.33 13.38
CA LEU A 468 -0.87 -31.07 12.68
C LEU A 468 0.46 -30.70 13.31
N SER A 469 1.22 -31.69 13.77
CA SER A 469 2.59 -31.47 14.23
C SER A 469 3.55 -32.43 13.56
N PHE A 470 4.78 -31.98 13.37
CA PHE A 470 5.86 -32.79 12.81
C PHE A 470 7.22 -32.28 13.27
N GLU A 471 8.23 -33.11 13.13
CA GLU A 471 9.60 -32.76 13.46
C GLU A 471 10.47 -32.76 12.21
N LEU A 472 11.20 -31.66 11.99
CA LEU A 472 12.29 -31.57 11.02
C LEU A 472 13.60 -31.94 11.74
N LEU A 473 14.31 -32.95 11.27
CA LEU A 473 15.64 -33.26 11.78
C LEU A 473 16.60 -32.12 11.48
N LYS A 474 17.60 -31.94 12.34
CA LYS A 474 18.57 -30.84 12.27
C LYS A 474 19.22 -30.77 10.90
N GLU A 475 19.11 -29.61 10.29
CA GLU A 475 19.68 -29.28 8.98
C GLU A 475 20.64 -28.09 9.13
N LYS A 476 21.57 -27.97 8.19
CA LYS A 476 22.53 -26.85 8.13
C LYS A 476 22.16 -25.83 7.07
N ASN A 477 21.29 -26.20 6.16
CA ASN A 477 20.85 -25.38 5.02
C ASN A 477 19.36 -25.04 5.17
N PRO A 478 18.89 -23.99 4.53
CA PRO A 478 17.46 -23.70 4.44
C PRO A 478 16.68 -24.88 3.84
N VAL A 479 15.49 -25.12 4.37
CA VAL A 479 14.60 -26.22 3.95
C VAL A 479 13.24 -25.65 3.57
N GLU A 480 12.77 -25.97 2.36
CA GLU A 480 11.40 -25.69 1.94
C GLU A 480 10.48 -26.80 2.47
N LEU A 481 9.47 -26.40 3.22
CA LEU A 481 8.48 -27.26 3.84
C LEU A 481 7.11 -27.04 3.20
N ARG A 482 6.34 -28.12 3.04
CA ARG A 482 4.95 -28.07 2.59
C ARG A 482 4.11 -29.00 3.46
N ALA A 483 2.94 -28.53 3.90
CA ALA A 483 2.03 -29.34 4.71
C ALA A 483 0.56 -29.07 4.34
N SER A 484 -0.28 -30.10 4.44
CA SER A 484 -1.72 -29.98 4.29
C SER A 484 -2.43 -31.09 5.08
N LEU A 485 -3.72 -30.91 5.34
CA LEU A 485 -4.60 -31.97 5.83
C LEU A 485 -5.32 -32.61 4.65
N MET A 486 -5.28 -33.94 4.61
CA MET A 486 -5.88 -34.77 3.57
C MET A 486 -6.84 -35.78 4.17
N GLN A 487 -7.96 -36.03 3.51
CA GLN A 487 -8.81 -37.18 3.77
C GLN A 487 -8.91 -38.00 2.50
N ASP A 488 -8.52 -39.27 2.55
CA ASP A 488 -8.31 -40.10 1.37
C ASP A 488 -7.35 -39.37 0.39
N ASN A 489 -7.81 -38.93 -0.78
CA ASN A 489 -7.03 -38.13 -1.74
C ASN A 489 -7.56 -36.71 -1.90
N GLU A 490 -8.47 -36.29 -1.05
CA GLU A 490 -9.06 -34.93 -1.09
C GLU A 490 -8.35 -33.99 -0.14
N ALA A 491 -8.02 -32.79 -0.61
CA ALA A 491 -7.50 -31.73 0.23
C ALA A 491 -8.60 -31.19 1.16
N ILE A 492 -8.34 -31.21 2.46
CA ILE A 492 -9.24 -30.67 3.49
C ILE A 492 -8.83 -29.27 3.88
N SER A 493 -7.52 -28.97 3.86
CA SER A 493 -6.99 -27.65 4.16
C SER A 493 -6.34 -26.98 2.96
N GLU A 494 -6.15 -25.67 3.04
CA GLU A 494 -5.15 -24.97 2.23
C GLU A 494 -3.76 -25.58 2.41
N ILE A 495 -2.82 -25.20 1.58
CA ILE A 495 -1.45 -25.70 1.63
C ILE A 495 -0.59 -24.72 2.41
N TRP A 496 -0.06 -25.15 3.54
CA TRP A 496 0.93 -24.42 4.29
C TRP A 496 2.31 -24.63 3.67
N VAL A 497 3.04 -23.54 3.41
CA VAL A 497 4.40 -23.55 2.89
C VAL A 497 5.29 -22.71 3.79
N TYR A 498 6.52 -23.15 4.03
CA TYR A 498 7.43 -22.44 4.91
C TYR A 498 8.89 -22.66 4.51
N ARG A 499 9.67 -21.61 4.52
CA ARG A 499 11.13 -21.71 4.38
C ARG A 499 11.76 -21.65 5.77
N TRP A 500 12.17 -22.79 6.25
CA TRP A 500 12.90 -22.88 7.51
C TRP A 500 14.38 -22.56 7.29
N THR A 501 14.97 -21.76 8.18
CA THR A 501 16.41 -21.44 8.20
C THR A 501 16.99 -21.84 9.57
N PRO A 502 18.23 -22.40 9.63
CA PRO A 502 18.86 -22.90 10.84
C PRO A 502 19.21 -21.82 11.87
#